data_bb1ec8ea27adddf9bf9981f89849dfd7
#
_entry.id   bb1ec8ea27adddf9bf9981f89849dfd7
#
_cell.length_a   1.000
_cell.length_b   1.000
_cell.length_c   1.000
_cell.angle_alpha   90.00
_cell.angle_beta   90.00
_cell.angle_gamma   90.00
#
_symmetry.space_group_name_H-M   'P 1'
#
loop_
_entity.id
_entity.type
_entity.pdbx_description
1 polymer ?
#
loop_
_entity_poly.entity_id
_entity_poly.type
_entity_poly.pdbx_seq_one_letter_code
_entity_poly.pdbx_strand_id
1 'polypeptide(L)'
;PIEAIPDLSPLLGSLPTQYESRANSVATAYQNWPLIKETIEATSGNFSHMPSVLPTPLARNVTTESGKIVLWRRSVQAMDESDTRITLEEFRTLLESTRGSFEGLPSSVHLILFIHDVAELPQGAYIFIRDALTCQELQKNLSSEFLWEEKLPSLYLLRLGDMRTFAKNVSCSQDIASQGAFSLGMLAPFAQELLACGTHRYRELYWECGAIGQQLYLEATSQGLSGTGIGCFLDDVMHDFLGLKSNLYQVLYHFTVGRGLRDTRILTKKPYEERDSLGM
;
A
#
# COMPACT_ATOMS: atom_id res chain seq x y z
N PRO A 1 12.38 -2.26 -24.71
CA PRO A 1 13.29 -1.19 -24.32
C PRO A 1 12.49 -0.23 -23.46
N ILE A 2 12.90 -0.06 -22.21
CA ILE A 2 12.36 0.98 -21.35
C ILE A 2 12.87 2.27 -21.98
N GLU A 3 11.97 3.09 -22.53
CA GLU A 3 12.31 4.42 -22.93
C GLU A 3 12.92 5.13 -21.73
N ALA A 4 14.06 5.79 -21.91
CA ALA A 4 14.72 6.52 -20.85
C ALA A 4 13.71 7.50 -20.23
N ILE A 5 13.72 7.61 -18.90
CA ILE A 5 12.91 8.61 -18.20
C ILE A 5 13.20 9.96 -18.86
N PRO A 6 12.17 10.68 -19.34
CA PRO A 6 12.41 11.94 -20.03
C PRO A 6 13.15 12.91 -19.10
N ASP A 7 14.13 13.60 -19.63
CA ASP A 7 14.82 14.66 -18.91
C ASP A 7 13.83 15.74 -18.48
N LEU A 8 13.57 15.85 -17.18
CA LEU A 8 12.67 16.84 -16.59
C LEU A 8 13.35 18.17 -16.30
N SER A 9 14.66 18.28 -16.51
CA SER A 9 15.43 19.52 -16.25
C SER A 9 14.86 20.74 -16.95
N PRO A 10 14.37 20.67 -18.22
CA PRO A 10 13.74 21.82 -18.88
C PRO A 10 12.43 22.25 -18.19
N LEU A 11 11.66 21.29 -17.66
CA LEU A 11 10.42 21.56 -16.95
C LEU A 11 10.72 22.21 -15.58
N LEU A 12 11.71 21.69 -14.84
CA LEU A 12 12.15 22.25 -13.57
C LEU A 12 12.71 23.66 -13.73
N GLY A 13 13.47 23.92 -14.80
CA GLY A 13 14.00 25.24 -15.13
C GLY A 13 12.92 26.26 -15.53
N SER A 14 11.73 25.82 -15.93
CA SER A 14 10.60 26.69 -16.27
C SER A 14 9.70 27.03 -15.07
N LEU A 15 9.91 26.39 -13.92
CA LEU A 15 9.13 26.69 -12.72
C LEU A 15 9.51 28.06 -12.17
N PRO A 16 8.54 28.87 -11.72
CA PRO A 16 8.84 30.15 -11.10
C PRO A 16 9.64 29.93 -9.81
N THR A 17 10.70 30.71 -9.62
CA THR A 17 11.54 30.70 -8.42
C THR A 17 10.86 31.33 -7.21
N GLN A 18 9.79 32.08 -7.42
CA GLN A 18 8.97 32.69 -6.38
C GLN A 18 7.48 32.53 -6.72
N TYR A 19 6.69 32.15 -5.73
CA TYR A 19 5.24 32.09 -5.83
C TYR A 19 4.65 33.26 -5.04
N GLU A 20 3.91 34.15 -5.70
CA GLU A 20 3.26 35.30 -5.06
C GLU A 20 1.94 34.97 -4.36
N SER A 21 1.58 33.69 -4.26
CA SER A 21 0.35 33.28 -3.62
C SER A 21 0.51 33.10 -2.11
N ARG A 22 -0.49 33.57 -1.34
CA ARG A 22 -0.60 33.25 0.08
C ARG A 22 -1.21 31.85 0.23
N ALA A 23 -0.59 31.03 1.07
CA ALA A 23 -1.20 29.76 1.46
C ALA A 23 -2.55 30.02 2.15
N ASN A 24 -3.57 29.26 1.76
CA ASN A 24 -4.89 29.32 2.44
C ASN A 24 -4.77 28.76 3.85
N SER A 25 -5.48 29.36 4.80
CA SER A 25 -5.67 28.76 6.10
C SER A 25 -6.63 27.58 5.97
N VAL A 26 -6.13 26.37 6.29
CA VAL A 26 -6.91 25.13 6.18
C VAL A 26 -7.90 24.98 7.33
N ALA A 27 -7.62 25.61 8.49
CA ALA A 27 -8.47 25.54 9.67
C ALA A 27 -8.40 26.84 10.46
N THR A 28 -9.49 27.17 11.15
CA THR A 28 -9.58 28.31 12.08
C THR A 28 -8.96 28.01 13.44
N ALA A 29 -8.85 26.71 13.81
CA ALA A 29 -8.17 26.24 15.01
C ALA A 29 -7.14 25.18 14.61
N TYR A 30 -5.95 25.32 15.13
CA TYR A 30 -4.84 24.41 14.87
C TYR A 30 -4.43 23.71 16.16
N GLN A 31 -4.43 22.38 16.15
CA GLN A 31 -3.88 21.60 17.24
C GLN A 31 -2.40 21.33 16.97
N ASN A 32 -1.54 21.77 17.88
CA ASN A 32 -0.13 21.50 17.79
C ASN A 32 0.16 20.07 18.29
N TRP A 33 0.87 19.29 17.48
CA TRP A 33 1.39 17.95 17.79
C TRP A 33 2.90 18.00 17.84
N PRO A 34 3.53 18.20 19.03
CA PRO A 34 5.00 18.37 19.12
C PRO A 34 5.79 17.23 18.50
N LEU A 35 5.33 15.97 18.67
CA LEU A 35 5.96 14.78 18.10
C LEU A 35 6.09 14.84 16.57
N ILE A 36 5.18 15.51 15.87
CA ILE A 36 5.28 15.63 14.39
C ILE A 36 6.52 16.45 14.04
N LYS A 37 6.76 17.58 14.73
CA LYS A 37 7.93 18.42 14.48
C LYS A 37 9.22 17.69 14.83
N GLU A 38 9.27 17.05 15.98
CA GLU A 38 10.44 16.27 16.44
C GLU A 38 10.75 15.13 15.46
N THR A 39 9.73 14.41 14.97
CA THR A 39 9.90 13.35 13.96
C THR A 39 10.39 13.91 12.62
N ILE A 40 9.87 15.07 12.18
CA ILE A 40 10.34 15.73 10.96
C ILE A 40 11.83 16.07 11.08
N GLU A 41 12.25 16.65 12.19
CA GLU A 41 13.66 17.01 12.43
C GLU A 41 14.54 15.76 12.53
N ALA A 42 14.14 14.75 13.30
CA ALA A 42 14.87 13.50 13.49
C ALA A 42 15.03 12.67 12.21
N THR A 43 14.06 12.75 11.29
CA THR A 43 14.07 11.98 10.04
C THR A 43 14.52 12.80 8.84
N SER A 44 14.93 14.06 9.04
CA SER A 44 15.54 14.87 7.98
C SER A 44 16.98 14.42 7.77
N GLY A 45 17.37 14.22 6.51
CA GLY A 45 18.72 13.77 6.16
C GLY A 45 18.95 13.76 4.66
N ASN A 46 20.20 13.53 4.28
CA ASN A 46 20.53 13.29 2.87
C ASN A 46 20.14 11.87 2.51
N PHE A 47 19.23 11.73 1.58
CA PHE A 47 18.84 10.43 1.03
C PHE A 47 20.05 9.86 0.27
N SER A 48 20.61 8.79 0.75
CA SER A 48 21.54 7.99 -0.04
C SER A 48 20.73 7.22 -1.06
N HIS A 49 20.88 7.53 -2.34
CA HIS A 49 20.34 6.69 -3.40
C HIS A 49 20.97 5.30 -3.29
N MET A 50 20.23 4.37 -2.73
CA MET A 50 20.56 2.96 -2.91
C MET A 50 20.33 2.64 -4.40
N PRO A 51 21.30 2.02 -5.08
CA PRO A 51 21.05 1.58 -6.44
C PRO A 51 19.90 0.59 -6.42
N SER A 52 18.75 1.00 -6.98
CA SER A 52 17.62 0.10 -7.13
C SER A 52 17.96 -0.94 -8.17
N VAL A 53 17.99 -2.20 -7.78
CA VAL A 53 17.89 -3.27 -8.75
C VAL A 53 16.46 -3.22 -9.27
N LEU A 54 16.28 -2.68 -10.47
CA LEU A 54 14.96 -2.66 -11.11
C LEU A 54 14.48 -4.11 -11.24
N PRO A 55 13.30 -4.45 -10.71
CA PRO A 55 12.76 -5.77 -10.93
C PRO A 55 12.55 -5.98 -12.43
N THR A 56 12.81 -7.19 -12.89
CA THR A 56 12.47 -7.57 -14.26
C THR A 56 10.96 -7.35 -14.43
N PRO A 57 10.52 -6.49 -15.35
CA PRO A 57 9.10 -6.27 -15.55
C PRO A 57 8.44 -7.61 -15.88
N LEU A 58 7.40 -7.99 -15.14
CA LEU A 58 6.55 -9.10 -15.54
C LEU A 58 5.97 -8.75 -16.92
N ALA A 59 6.14 -9.64 -17.89
CA ALA A 59 5.50 -9.50 -19.18
C ALA A 59 3.98 -9.49 -18.97
N ARG A 60 3.34 -8.34 -19.13
CA ARG A 60 1.90 -8.17 -18.95
C ARG A 60 1.25 -7.94 -20.30
N ASN A 61 0.21 -8.68 -20.58
CA ASN A 61 -0.73 -8.36 -21.64
C ASN A 61 -1.69 -7.29 -21.13
N VAL A 62 -1.21 -6.05 -20.98
CA VAL A 62 -2.07 -4.92 -20.59
C VAL A 62 -2.88 -4.52 -21.82
N THR A 63 -4.15 -4.85 -21.82
CA THR A 63 -5.10 -4.49 -22.90
C THR A 63 -5.71 -3.10 -22.72
N THR A 64 -5.56 -2.49 -21.54
CA THR A 64 -6.13 -1.19 -21.19
C THR A 64 -5.03 -0.12 -21.22
N GLU A 65 -5.34 1.03 -21.80
CA GLU A 65 -4.41 2.17 -21.85
C GLU A 65 -4.07 2.64 -20.42
N SER A 66 -2.80 2.50 -20.02
CA SER A 66 -2.31 2.84 -18.68
C SER A 66 -2.67 4.27 -18.26
N GLY A 67 -2.64 5.23 -19.20
CA GLY A 67 -3.05 6.61 -18.92
C GLY A 67 -4.49 6.74 -18.46
N LYS A 68 -5.42 5.96 -19.02
CA LYS A 68 -6.83 5.95 -18.58
C LYS A 68 -6.96 5.43 -17.16
N ILE A 69 -6.24 4.35 -16.81
CA ILE A 69 -6.26 3.78 -15.46
C ILE A 69 -5.79 4.84 -14.45
N VAL A 70 -4.66 5.49 -14.70
CA VAL A 70 -4.11 6.54 -13.83
C VAL A 70 -5.12 7.67 -13.61
N LEU A 71 -5.76 8.15 -14.69
CA LEU A 71 -6.71 9.27 -14.62
C LEU A 71 -8.04 8.90 -13.96
N TRP A 72 -8.51 7.66 -14.13
CA TRP A 72 -9.84 7.23 -13.66
C TRP A 72 -9.84 6.50 -12.33
N ARG A 73 -8.67 6.03 -11.87
CA ARG A 73 -8.57 5.37 -10.57
C ARG A 73 -9.12 6.25 -9.45
N ARG A 74 -9.95 5.67 -8.60
CA ARG A 74 -10.47 6.30 -7.37
C ARG A 74 -10.41 5.30 -6.22
N SER A 75 -10.28 5.83 -5.00
CA SER A 75 -10.64 5.07 -3.80
C SER A 75 -12.15 4.92 -3.74
N VAL A 76 -12.62 3.77 -3.28
CA VAL A 76 -14.05 3.55 -3.03
C VAL A 76 -14.34 3.68 -1.54
N GLN A 77 -15.59 3.98 -1.19
CA GLN A 77 -16.02 4.14 0.21
C GLN A 77 -16.69 2.89 0.77
N ALA A 78 -17.15 2.00 -0.11
CA ALA A 78 -17.75 0.72 0.24
C ALA A 78 -17.47 -0.31 -0.85
N MET A 79 -17.44 -1.58 -0.46
CA MET A 79 -17.34 -2.71 -1.39
C MET A 79 -18.71 -3.39 -1.52
N ASP A 80 -18.91 -4.11 -2.62
CA ASP A 80 -20.11 -4.89 -2.87
C ASP A 80 -20.04 -6.22 -2.12
N GLU A 81 -20.73 -6.31 -1.01
CA GLU A 81 -20.78 -7.54 -0.21
C GLU A 81 -21.54 -8.69 -0.89
N SER A 82 -22.30 -8.40 -1.93
CA SER A 82 -23.01 -9.44 -2.72
C SER A 82 -22.14 -10.06 -3.81
N ASP A 83 -21.03 -9.42 -4.17
CA ASP A 83 -20.05 -9.89 -5.16
C ASP A 83 -18.60 -9.68 -4.66
N THR A 84 -18.24 -10.41 -3.60
CA THR A 84 -16.92 -10.27 -2.97
C THR A 84 -15.84 -11.09 -3.66
N ARG A 85 -16.26 -12.15 -4.39
CA ARG A 85 -15.33 -13.17 -4.88
C ARG A 85 -14.46 -12.68 -6.03
N ILE A 86 -13.17 -12.88 -5.91
CA ILE A 86 -12.20 -12.72 -7.00
C ILE A 86 -11.55 -14.06 -7.33
N THR A 87 -11.07 -14.19 -8.55
CA THR A 87 -10.35 -15.38 -9.01
C THR A 87 -8.95 -15.44 -8.39
N LEU A 88 -8.38 -16.65 -8.34
CA LEU A 88 -6.99 -16.85 -7.91
C LEU A 88 -6.01 -16.08 -8.80
N GLU A 89 -6.29 -15.98 -10.10
CA GLU A 89 -5.42 -15.28 -11.06
C GLU A 89 -5.45 -13.76 -10.85
N GLU A 90 -6.63 -13.15 -10.63
CA GLU A 90 -6.76 -11.74 -10.25
C GLU A 90 -5.95 -11.44 -8.97
N PHE A 91 -6.09 -12.30 -7.96
CA PHE A 91 -5.38 -12.15 -6.70
C PHE A 91 -3.85 -12.30 -6.87
N ARG A 92 -3.39 -13.33 -7.60
CA ARG A 92 -1.95 -13.51 -7.88
C ARG A 92 -1.36 -12.32 -8.60
N THR A 93 -2.04 -11.80 -9.61
CA THR A 93 -1.59 -10.65 -10.37
C THR A 93 -1.46 -9.41 -9.49
N LEU A 94 -2.41 -9.18 -8.59
CA LEU A 94 -2.33 -8.12 -7.58
C LEU A 94 -1.09 -8.27 -6.69
N LEU A 95 -0.83 -9.45 -6.13
CA LEU A 95 0.34 -9.67 -5.28
C LEU A 95 1.65 -9.54 -6.05
N GLU A 96 1.76 -10.16 -7.21
CA GLU A 96 2.97 -10.08 -8.04
C GLU A 96 3.26 -8.64 -8.51
N SER A 97 2.24 -7.81 -8.67
CA SER A 97 2.42 -6.40 -8.99
C SER A 97 3.17 -5.61 -7.91
N THR A 98 3.13 -6.10 -6.68
CA THR A 98 3.81 -5.45 -5.54
C THR A 98 5.26 -5.91 -5.37
N ARG A 99 5.70 -6.95 -6.10
CA ARG A 99 7.08 -7.45 -6.00
C ARG A 99 8.08 -6.48 -6.57
N GLY A 100 9.27 -6.59 -6.08
CA GLY A 100 10.40 -5.79 -6.52
C GLY A 100 10.54 -4.47 -5.79
N SER A 101 11.58 -3.75 -6.15
CA SER A 101 11.85 -2.41 -5.64
C SER A 101 11.22 -1.36 -6.55
N PHE A 102 10.76 -0.28 -5.96
CA PHE A 102 10.42 0.93 -6.69
C PHE A 102 11.69 1.79 -6.79
N GLU A 103 11.89 2.48 -7.90
CA GLU A 103 13.09 3.28 -8.13
C GLU A 103 13.38 4.20 -6.94
N GLY A 104 14.57 4.07 -6.35
CA GLY A 104 14.99 4.86 -5.19
C GLY A 104 14.37 4.47 -3.85
N LEU A 105 13.53 3.42 -3.78
CA LEU A 105 12.94 2.95 -2.54
C LEU A 105 13.42 1.54 -2.16
N PRO A 106 13.43 1.20 -0.87
CA PRO A 106 13.74 -0.15 -0.41
C PRO A 106 12.71 -1.18 -0.91
N SER A 107 13.05 -2.46 -0.77
CA SER A 107 12.11 -3.58 -0.94
C SER A 107 12.06 -4.41 0.35
N SER A 108 11.67 -3.75 1.44
CA SER A 108 11.74 -4.32 2.79
C SER A 108 10.37 -4.70 3.35
N VAL A 109 9.30 -4.12 2.81
CA VAL A 109 7.93 -4.30 3.32
C VAL A 109 7.34 -5.62 2.84
N HIS A 110 6.70 -6.36 3.76
CA HIS A 110 5.91 -7.57 3.50
C HIS A 110 4.42 -7.30 3.71
N LEU A 111 3.53 -8.19 3.22
CA LEU A 111 2.09 -8.00 3.31
C LEU A 111 1.47 -9.04 4.23
N ILE A 112 0.82 -8.61 5.30
CA ILE A 112 -0.06 -9.44 6.13
C ILE A 112 -1.46 -9.32 5.54
N LEU A 113 -2.03 -10.42 5.05
CA LEU A 113 -3.32 -10.39 4.37
C LEU A 113 -4.40 -11.06 5.22
N PHE A 114 -5.60 -10.53 5.17
CA PHE A 114 -6.83 -11.15 5.65
C PHE A 114 -7.67 -11.49 4.43
N ILE A 115 -7.62 -12.76 4.03
CA ILE A 115 -8.33 -13.26 2.84
C ILE A 115 -9.76 -13.59 3.24
N HIS A 116 -10.73 -12.93 2.57
CA HIS A 116 -12.14 -13.06 2.84
C HIS A 116 -12.86 -13.92 1.78
N ASP A 117 -12.56 -13.68 0.49
CA ASP A 117 -13.21 -14.44 -0.59
C ASP A 117 -12.35 -14.44 -1.87
N VAL A 118 -11.30 -15.24 -1.86
CA VAL A 118 -10.47 -15.53 -3.03
C VAL A 118 -10.69 -16.98 -3.43
N ALA A 119 -10.99 -17.22 -4.71
CA ALA A 119 -11.19 -18.58 -5.20
C ALA A 119 -10.00 -19.48 -4.91
N GLU A 120 -10.27 -20.71 -4.51
CA GLU A 120 -9.26 -21.74 -4.21
C GLU A 120 -8.39 -21.50 -2.98
N LEU A 121 -8.52 -20.35 -2.30
CA LEU A 121 -7.85 -20.09 -1.03
C LEU A 121 -8.85 -20.11 0.12
N PRO A 122 -8.54 -20.81 1.22
CA PRO A 122 -9.37 -20.75 2.43
C PRO A 122 -9.31 -19.36 3.06
N GLN A 123 -10.41 -18.97 3.71
CA GLN A 123 -10.42 -17.75 4.52
C GLN A 123 -9.39 -17.84 5.65
N GLY A 124 -8.68 -16.75 5.90
CA GLY A 124 -7.64 -16.76 6.92
C GLY A 124 -6.75 -15.53 6.92
N ALA A 125 -5.80 -15.56 7.85
CA ALA A 125 -4.68 -14.64 7.85
C ALA A 125 -3.49 -15.28 7.14
N TYR A 126 -2.82 -14.49 6.31
CA TYR A 126 -1.68 -14.91 5.49
C TYR A 126 -0.54 -13.90 5.59
N ILE A 127 0.63 -14.32 5.17
CA ILE A 127 1.74 -13.41 4.87
C ILE A 127 2.23 -13.64 3.43
N PHE A 128 2.38 -12.56 2.69
CA PHE A 128 3.07 -12.56 1.41
C PHE A 128 4.45 -11.96 1.59
N ILE A 129 5.47 -12.79 1.43
CA ILE A 129 6.86 -12.42 1.61
C ILE A 129 7.41 -11.93 0.28
N ARG A 130 7.69 -10.61 0.21
CA ARG A 130 8.18 -9.99 -1.03
C ARG A 130 9.66 -10.28 -1.28
N ASP A 131 10.46 -10.40 -0.21
CA ASP A 131 11.84 -10.87 -0.27
C ASP A 131 11.97 -12.25 0.40
N ALA A 132 12.19 -13.28 -0.39
CA ALA A 132 12.29 -14.66 0.07
C ALA A 132 13.44 -14.90 1.08
N LEU A 133 14.49 -14.09 1.06
CA LEU A 133 15.62 -14.22 1.97
C LEU A 133 15.25 -13.95 3.43
N THR A 134 14.17 -13.20 3.67
CA THR A 134 13.70 -12.84 5.03
C THR A 134 12.75 -13.85 5.66
N CYS A 135 12.33 -14.89 4.93
CA CYS A 135 11.32 -15.84 5.37
C CYS A 135 11.65 -16.50 6.72
N GLN A 136 12.87 -17.00 6.88
CA GLN A 136 13.29 -17.66 8.12
C GLN A 136 13.33 -16.69 9.31
N GLU A 137 13.68 -15.44 9.08
CA GLU A 137 13.70 -14.41 10.10
C GLU A 137 12.29 -14.05 10.55
N LEU A 138 11.37 -13.88 9.61
CA LEU A 138 9.95 -13.66 9.91
C LEU A 138 9.35 -14.80 10.72
N GLN A 139 9.65 -16.07 10.37
CA GLN A 139 9.19 -17.24 11.10
C GLN A 139 9.66 -17.25 12.56
N LYS A 140 10.87 -16.76 12.84
CA LYS A 140 11.42 -16.70 14.20
C LYS A 140 10.82 -15.57 15.06
N ASN A 141 10.41 -14.48 14.41
CA ASN A 141 9.99 -13.25 15.09
C ASN A 141 8.47 -13.12 15.22
N LEU A 142 7.70 -13.81 14.39
CA LEU A 142 6.24 -13.84 14.47
C LEU A 142 5.76 -14.96 15.38
N SER A 143 4.45 -14.96 15.70
CA SER A 143 3.85 -15.93 16.62
C SER A 143 4.20 -17.38 16.25
N SER A 144 4.64 -18.13 17.24
CA SER A 144 4.90 -19.59 17.10
C SER A 144 3.64 -20.42 16.88
N GLU A 145 2.45 -19.84 17.04
CA GLU A 145 1.16 -20.48 16.78
C GLU A 145 0.76 -20.47 15.31
N PHE A 146 1.50 -19.77 14.47
CA PHE A 146 1.20 -19.68 13.05
C PHE A 146 1.55 -20.95 12.29
N LEU A 147 0.71 -21.31 11.30
CA LEU A 147 0.83 -22.56 10.55
C LEU A 147 2.01 -22.58 9.58
N TRP A 148 2.32 -21.44 8.97
CA TRP A 148 3.35 -21.29 7.93
C TRP A 148 3.18 -22.28 6.75
N GLU A 149 1.94 -22.55 6.37
CA GLU A 149 1.61 -23.42 5.26
C GLU A 149 1.64 -22.67 3.94
N GLU A 150 2.59 -22.99 3.06
CA GLU A 150 2.70 -22.34 1.76
C GLU A 150 1.52 -22.72 0.85
N LYS A 151 0.75 -21.74 0.39
CA LYS A 151 -0.40 -21.91 -0.51
C LYS A 151 -0.09 -21.52 -1.94
N LEU A 152 0.74 -20.50 -2.12
CA LEU A 152 1.32 -20.06 -3.38
C LEU A 152 2.77 -19.66 -3.13
N PRO A 153 3.61 -19.51 -4.16
CA PRO A 153 4.99 -19.07 -3.98
C PRO A 153 5.08 -17.79 -3.14
N SER A 154 5.74 -17.89 -1.99
CA SER A 154 5.90 -16.81 -0.98
C SER A 154 4.61 -16.36 -0.28
N LEU A 155 3.48 -17.03 -0.45
CA LEU A 155 2.23 -16.79 0.27
C LEU A 155 1.97 -17.93 1.27
N TYR A 156 2.07 -17.61 2.55
CA TYR A 156 1.91 -18.58 3.62
C TYR A 156 0.63 -18.32 4.41
N LEU A 157 -0.17 -19.35 4.62
CA LEU A 157 -1.30 -19.32 5.57
C LEU A 157 -0.72 -19.31 6.99
N LEU A 158 -1.09 -18.30 7.77
CA LEU A 158 -0.72 -18.14 9.18
C LEU A 158 -1.80 -18.69 10.11
N ARG A 159 -3.06 -18.35 9.84
CA ARG A 159 -4.21 -18.78 10.66
C ARG A 159 -5.41 -18.99 9.76
N LEU A 160 -6.07 -20.15 9.93
CA LEU A 160 -7.31 -20.48 9.24
C LEU A 160 -8.51 -19.85 9.97
N GLY A 161 -9.51 -19.41 9.23
CA GLY A 161 -10.79 -18.91 9.75
C GLY A 161 -11.19 -17.55 9.18
N ASP A 162 -12.43 -17.17 9.43
CA ASP A 162 -12.96 -15.86 9.02
C ASP A 162 -12.29 -14.74 9.82
N MET A 163 -11.60 -13.85 9.12
CA MET A 163 -10.88 -12.72 9.71
C MET A 163 -11.58 -11.35 9.47
N ARG A 164 -12.80 -11.33 8.90
CA ARG A 164 -13.52 -10.09 8.57
C ARG A 164 -13.68 -9.16 9.79
N THR A 165 -14.16 -9.70 10.89
CA THR A 165 -14.35 -8.92 12.12
C THR A 165 -13.02 -8.36 12.65
N PHE A 166 -11.97 -9.16 12.62
CA PHE A 166 -10.64 -8.70 13.02
C PHE A 166 -10.12 -7.59 12.09
N ALA A 167 -10.19 -7.80 10.77
CA ALA A 167 -9.76 -6.84 9.76
C ALA A 167 -10.48 -5.48 9.91
N LYS A 168 -11.81 -5.49 10.12
CA LYS A 168 -12.60 -4.28 10.42
C LYS A 168 -12.09 -3.59 11.69
N ASN A 169 -11.98 -4.33 12.80
CA ASN A 169 -11.63 -3.75 14.09
C ASN A 169 -10.24 -3.14 14.07
N VAL A 170 -9.25 -3.86 13.53
CA VAL A 170 -7.87 -3.36 13.44
C VAL A 170 -7.72 -2.18 12.48
N SER A 171 -8.65 -1.99 11.57
CA SER A 171 -8.74 -0.84 10.66
C SER A 171 -9.66 0.28 11.20
N CYS A 172 -9.59 0.57 12.49
CA CYS A 172 -10.41 1.59 13.19
C CYS A 172 -11.93 1.39 12.98
N SER A 173 -12.40 0.15 13.03
CA SER A 173 -13.80 -0.24 12.83
C SER A 173 -14.39 0.18 11.47
N GLN A 174 -13.55 0.31 10.46
CA GLN A 174 -13.99 0.65 9.10
C GLN A 174 -14.50 -0.61 8.37
N ASP A 175 -15.79 -0.59 8.01
CA ASP A 175 -16.47 -1.73 7.35
C ASP A 175 -15.78 -2.15 6.06
N ILE A 176 -15.22 -1.21 5.32
CA ILE A 176 -14.58 -1.47 4.03
C ILE A 176 -13.44 -2.51 4.13
N ALA A 177 -12.78 -2.62 5.29
CA ALA A 177 -11.72 -3.62 5.50
C ALA A 177 -12.25 -5.07 5.57
N SER A 178 -13.55 -5.25 5.82
CA SER A 178 -14.22 -6.56 5.90
C SER A 178 -15.08 -6.91 4.70
N GLN A 179 -15.45 -5.91 3.89
CA GLN A 179 -16.41 -6.04 2.79
C GLN A 179 -15.79 -6.51 1.48
N GLY A 180 -14.48 -6.34 1.28
CA GLY A 180 -13.78 -6.71 0.04
C GLY A 180 -13.44 -8.20 -0.07
N ALA A 181 -12.71 -8.56 -1.12
CA ALA A 181 -12.16 -9.90 -1.30
C ALA A 181 -11.04 -10.19 -0.28
N PHE A 182 -10.26 -9.19 0.03
CA PHE A 182 -9.21 -9.23 1.07
C PHE A 182 -8.86 -7.82 1.54
N SER A 183 -8.27 -7.76 2.74
CA SER A 183 -7.55 -6.59 3.24
C SER A 183 -6.14 -6.96 3.66
N LEU A 184 -5.28 -5.98 3.86
CA LEU A 184 -3.90 -6.23 4.26
C LEU A 184 -3.33 -5.11 5.12
N GLY A 185 -2.30 -5.47 5.93
CA GLY A 185 -1.39 -4.57 6.59
C GLY A 185 0.03 -4.72 6.02
N MET A 186 0.76 -3.64 5.91
CA MET A 186 2.11 -3.57 5.36
C MET A 186 3.13 -3.61 6.50
N LEU A 187 3.85 -4.72 6.61
CA LEU A 187 4.79 -5.04 7.69
C LEU A 187 6.22 -4.72 7.27
N ALA A 188 6.90 -3.85 7.99
CA ALA A 188 8.29 -3.46 7.75
C ALA A 188 9.25 -3.96 8.86
N PRO A 189 10.49 -4.35 8.55
CA PRO A 189 11.57 -4.62 9.53
C PRO A 189 12.11 -3.30 10.08
N PHE A 190 11.31 -2.65 10.95
CA PHE A 190 11.43 -1.24 11.29
C PHE A 190 12.74 -0.89 12.00
N ALA A 191 13.00 -1.49 13.16
CA ALA A 191 14.18 -1.13 13.95
C ALA A 191 15.48 -1.46 13.22
N GLN A 192 15.53 -2.59 12.53
CA GLN A 192 16.70 -3.04 11.78
C GLN A 192 17.05 -2.07 10.64
N GLU A 193 16.03 -1.65 9.87
CA GLU A 193 16.20 -0.70 8.77
C GLU A 193 16.70 0.67 9.27
N LEU A 194 16.14 1.18 10.36
CA LEU A 194 16.57 2.46 10.94
C LEU A 194 17.99 2.39 11.50
N LEU A 195 18.37 1.28 12.13
CA LEU A 195 19.71 1.08 12.64
C LEU A 195 20.77 0.96 11.53
N ALA A 196 20.42 0.29 10.44
CA ALA A 196 21.34 0.05 9.32
C ALA A 196 21.52 1.28 8.43
N CYS A 197 20.44 2.03 8.16
CA CYS A 197 20.41 3.08 7.15
C CYS A 197 20.27 4.50 7.73
N GLY A 198 19.96 4.63 9.03
CA GLY A 198 19.70 5.92 9.66
C GLY A 198 18.24 6.30 9.73
N THR A 199 17.93 7.36 10.49
CA THR A 199 16.55 7.75 10.84
C THR A 199 15.70 8.22 9.64
N HIS A 200 16.32 8.70 8.56
CA HIS A 200 15.62 9.08 7.33
C HIS A 200 14.90 7.87 6.69
N ARG A 201 15.36 6.65 6.97
CA ARG A 201 14.74 5.41 6.52
C ARG A 201 13.28 5.27 6.98
N TYR A 202 12.92 5.89 8.09
CA TYR A 202 11.53 5.98 8.53
C TYR A 202 10.60 6.48 7.42
N ARG A 203 10.96 7.56 6.73
CA ARG A 203 10.15 8.11 5.64
C ARG A 203 10.13 7.19 4.42
N GLU A 204 11.26 6.59 4.09
CA GLU A 204 11.39 5.72 2.92
C GLU A 204 10.53 4.46 3.07
N LEU A 205 10.40 3.90 4.27
CA LEU A 205 9.49 2.77 4.53
C LEU A 205 8.02 3.15 4.29
N TYR A 206 7.60 4.35 4.68
CA TYR A 206 6.25 4.86 4.36
C TYR A 206 6.07 5.14 2.87
N TRP A 207 7.10 5.63 2.19
CA TRP A 207 7.05 5.81 0.74
C TRP A 207 6.95 4.48 0.01
N GLU A 208 7.66 3.45 0.46
CA GLU A 208 7.51 2.09 -0.06
C GLU A 208 6.08 1.59 0.11
N CYS A 209 5.48 1.74 1.30
CA CYS A 209 4.09 1.40 1.54
C CYS A 209 3.14 2.16 0.60
N GLY A 210 3.39 3.45 0.38
CA GLY A 210 2.63 4.27 -0.57
C GLY A 210 2.76 3.79 -2.01
N ALA A 211 3.96 3.41 -2.44
CA ALA A 211 4.22 2.87 -3.77
C ALA A 211 3.53 1.51 -3.97
N ILE A 212 3.58 0.61 -2.97
CA ILE A 212 2.84 -0.65 -2.95
C ILE A 212 1.33 -0.39 -3.08
N GLY A 213 0.80 0.54 -2.27
CA GLY A 213 -0.61 0.90 -2.32
C GLY A 213 -1.03 1.46 -3.69
N GLN A 214 -0.21 2.32 -4.29
CA GLN A 214 -0.47 2.84 -5.64
C GLN A 214 -0.46 1.72 -6.68
N GLN A 215 0.48 0.77 -6.58
CA GLN A 215 0.54 -0.37 -7.49
C GLN A 215 -0.71 -1.25 -7.36
N LEU A 216 -1.16 -1.52 -6.13
CA LEU A 216 -2.41 -2.25 -5.88
C LEU A 216 -3.63 -1.50 -6.45
N TYR A 217 -3.68 -0.17 -6.33
CA TYR A 217 -4.75 0.64 -6.95
C TYR A 217 -4.79 0.48 -8.47
N LEU A 218 -3.64 0.63 -9.13
CA LEU A 218 -3.55 0.57 -10.59
C LEU A 218 -3.91 -0.83 -11.09
N GLU A 219 -3.37 -1.86 -10.44
CA GLU A 219 -3.63 -3.24 -10.81
C GLU A 219 -5.11 -3.62 -10.58
N ALA A 220 -5.68 -3.30 -9.41
CA ALA A 220 -7.10 -3.54 -9.14
C ALA A 220 -7.99 -2.84 -10.19
N THR A 221 -7.70 -1.58 -10.50
CA THR A 221 -8.46 -0.83 -11.50
C THR A 221 -8.35 -1.45 -12.89
N SER A 222 -7.18 -1.98 -13.27
CA SER A 222 -6.99 -2.64 -14.56
C SER A 222 -7.82 -3.91 -14.71
N GLN A 223 -8.11 -4.57 -13.61
CA GLN A 223 -8.93 -5.79 -13.52
C GLN A 223 -10.43 -5.50 -13.28
N GLY A 224 -10.84 -4.23 -13.27
CA GLY A 224 -12.24 -3.86 -12.96
C GLY A 224 -12.58 -3.96 -11.47
N LEU A 225 -11.57 -4.14 -10.63
CA LEU A 225 -11.68 -4.11 -9.18
C LEU A 225 -11.44 -2.69 -8.64
N SER A 226 -11.56 -2.55 -7.34
CA SER A 226 -11.33 -1.30 -6.63
C SER A 226 -10.47 -1.54 -5.40
N GLY A 227 -9.76 -0.49 -4.99
CA GLY A 227 -8.98 -0.52 -3.76
C GLY A 227 -9.20 0.72 -2.91
N THR A 228 -8.82 0.62 -1.64
CA THR A 228 -8.79 1.77 -0.73
C THR A 228 -7.66 1.61 0.27
N GLY A 229 -6.79 2.64 0.34
CA GLY A 229 -5.80 2.75 1.38
C GLY A 229 -6.43 3.20 2.70
N ILE A 230 -6.03 2.58 3.80
CA ILE A 230 -6.57 2.81 5.13
C ILE A 230 -5.43 3.31 6.02
N GLY A 231 -5.42 4.60 6.33
CA GLY A 231 -4.41 5.24 7.16
C GLY A 231 -4.77 5.27 8.65
N CYS A 232 -6.01 4.94 9.03
CA CYS A 232 -6.41 4.76 10.41
C CYS A 232 -6.50 3.28 10.74
N PHE A 233 -5.56 2.79 11.54
CA PHE A 233 -5.51 1.41 12.00
C PHE A 233 -4.87 1.33 13.39
N LEU A 234 -5.06 0.19 14.06
CA LEU A 234 -4.56 -0.07 15.41
C LEU A 234 -3.33 -0.98 15.29
N ASP A 235 -2.16 -0.37 15.20
CA ASP A 235 -0.87 -1.05 15.05
C ASP A 235 -0.57 -1.98 16.24
N ASP A 236 -0.81 -1.57 17.47
CA ASP A 236 -0.60 -2.42 18.65
C ASP A 236 -1.45 -3.70 18.59
N VAL A 237 -2.72 -3.61 18.13
CA VAL A 237 -3.58 -4.79 17.97
C VAL A 237 -3.05 -5.73 16.89
N MET A 238 -2.49 -5.17 15.80
CA MET A 238 -1.81 -5.95 14.77
C MET A 238 -0.54 -6.61 15.31
N HIS A 239 0.24 -5.89 16.11
CA HIS A 239 1.47 -6.42 16.72
C HIS A 239 1.15 -7.55 17.71
N ASP A 240 0.12 -7.41 18.52
CA ASP A 240 -0.35 -8.48 19.42
C ASP A 240 -0.78 -9.74 18.64
N PHE A 241 -1.55 -9.56 17.57
CA PHE A 241 -1.95 -10.66 16.69
C PHE A 241 -0.75 -11.37 16.06
N LEU A 242 0.26 -10.62 15.63
CA LEU A 242 1.47 -11.14 15.03
C LEU A 242 2.45 -11.72 16.06
N GLY A 243 2.22 -11.51 17.36
CA GLY A 243 3.11 -11.94 18.44
C GLY A 243 4.37 -11.10 18.56
N LEU A 244 4.37 -9.89 18.03
CA LEU A 244 5.51 -8.96 18.09
C LEU A 244 5.61 -8.35 19.49
N LYS A 245 6.82 -8.42 20.07
CA LYS A 245 7.09 -7.94 21.44
C LYS A 245 8.01 -6.71 21.47
N SER A 246 8.41 -6.22 20.31
CA SER A 246 9.37 -5.14 20.17
C SER A 246 9.14 -4.37 18.87
N ASN A 247 9.86 -3.26 18.69
CA ASN A 247 9.83 -2.45 17.46
C ASN A 247 10.65 -3.07 16.30
N LEU A 248 11.00 -4.36 16.38
CA LEU A 248 11.76 -5.02 15.31
C LEU A 248 11.00 -4.98 13.98
N TYR A 249 9.71 -5.28 14.04
CA TYR A 249 8.78 -5.13 12.93
C TYR A 249 7.66 -4.18 13.32
N GLN A 250 7.14 -3.41 12.36
CA GLN A 250 5.96 -2.57 12.53
C GLN A 250 5.05 -2.62 11.30
N VAL A 251 3.74 -2.59 11.54
CA VAL A 251 2.75 -2.38 10.49
C VAL A 251 2.59 -0.88 10.26
N LEU A 252 2.79 -0.43 9.02
CA LEU A 252 2.88 0.99 8.68
C LEU A 252 1.69 1.53 7.89
N TYR A 253 0.94 0.66 7.21
CA TYR A 253 -0.19 1.07 6.38
C TYR A 253 -1.14 -0.11 6.14
N HIS A 254 -2.43 0.17 5.96
CA HIS A 254 -3.42 -0.82 5.59
C HIS A 254 -4.01 -0.54 4.21
N PHE A 255 -4.53 -1.60 3.58
CA PHE A 255 -5.15 -1.52 2.27
C PHE A 255 -6.25 -2.59 2.13
N THR A 256 -7.25 -2.34 1.28
CA THR A 256 -8.28 -3.33 0.97
C THR A 256 -8.58 -3.35 -0.51
N VAL A 257 -8.97 -4.51 -1.04
CA VAL A 257 -9.31 -4.73 -2.44
C VAL A 257 -10.59 -5.55 -2.56
N GLY A 258 -11.43 -5.18 -3.49
CA GLY A 258 -12.68 -5.88 -3.82
C GLY A 258 -13.42 -5.21 -4.96
N ARG A 259 -14.69 -5.54 -5.15
CA ARG A 259 -15.56 -4.85 -6.11
C ARG A 259 -16.17 -3.62 -5.42
N GLY A 260 -15.86 -2.44 -5.94
CA GLY A 260 -16.33 -1.18 -5.35
C GLY A 260 -17.78 -0.88 -5.69
N LEU A 261 -18.54 -0.43 -4.69
CA LEU A 261 -19.86 0.16 -4.92
C LEU A 261 -19.71 1.61 -5.38
N ARG A 262 -20.41 1.94 -6.46
CA ARG A 262 -20.51 3.32 -6.93
C ARG A 262 -21.62 4.04 -6.16
N ASP A 263 -21.26 4.99 -5.34
CA ASP A 263 -22.22 5.88 -4.70
C ASP A 263 -22.70 6.93 -5.71
N THR A 264 -23.95 6.82 -6.14
CA THR A 264 -24.55 7.73 -7.12
C THR A 264 -24.82 9.14 -6.57
N ARG A 265 -24.69 9.35 -5.26
CA ARG A 265 -24.79 10.66 -4.62
C ARG A 265 -23.50 11.48 -4.77
N ILE A 266 -22.38 10.80 -5.14
CA ILE A 266 -21.09 11.44 -5.31
C ILE A 266 -20.88 11.79 -6.78
N LEU A 267 -20.71 13.08 -7.05
CA LEU A 267 -20.31 13.55 -8.37
C LEU A 267 -18.78 13.41 -8.52
N THR A 268 -18.35 12.60 -9.45
CA THR A 268 -16.94 12.48 -9.81
C THR A 268 -16.67 13.28 -11.08
N LYS A 269 -15.94 14.39 -10.95
CA LYS A 269 -15.48 15.17 -12.10
C LYS A 269 -14.39 14.43 -12.86
N LYS A 270 -14.32 14.67 -14.17
CA LYS A 270 -13.20 14.19 -14.98
C LYS A 270 -11.89 14.87 -14.53
N PRO A 271 -10.77 14.16 -14.57
CA PRO A 271 -9.47 14.81 -14.37
C PRO A 271 -9.30 15.96 -15.37
N TYR A 272 -8.80 17.09 -14.88
CA TYR A 272 -8.51 18.29 -15.70
C TYR A 272 -9.73 18.97 -16.37
N GLU A 273 -10.96 18.60 -16.01
CA GLU A 273 -12.19 19.16 -16.62
C GLU A 273 -12.23 20.70 -16.57
N GLU A 274 -11.79 21.28 -15.46
CA GLU A 274 -11.74 22.75 -15.32
C GLU A 274 -10.68 23.39 -16.22
N ARG A 275 -9.52 22.73 -16.40
CA ARG A 275 -8.47 23.20 -17.29
C ARG A 275 -8.90 23.14 -18.76
N ASP A 276 -9.55 22.05 -19.15
CA ASP A 276 -10.06 21.88 -20.51
C ASP A 276 -11.15 22.92 -20.84
N SER A 277 -11.94 23.36 -19.84
CA SER A 277 -12.95 24.42 -19.98
C SER A 277 -12.33 25.81 -20.12
N LEU A 278 -11.10 26.02 -19.63
CA LEU A 278 -10.37 27.28 -19.73
C LEU A 278 -9.52 27.39 -21.01
N GLY A 279 -9.49 26.34 -21.83
CA GLY A 279 -8.73 26.33 -23.11
C GLY A 279 -7.19 26.32 -22.92
N MET A 280 -6.70 25.86 -21.74
CA MET A 280 -5.28 25.75 -21.42
C MET A 280 -4.73 24.34 -21.70
#